data_e33d6eb078eb54dd556d5fbb0d90e4e4
#
_entry.id   e33d6eb078eb54dd556d5fbb0d90e4e4
#
_cell.length_a   1.000
_cell.length_b   1.000
_cell.length_c   1.000
_cell.angle_alpha   90.00
_cell.angle_beta   90.00
_cell.angle_gamma   90.00
#
_symmetry.space_group_name_H-M   'P 1'
#
loop_
_entity.id
_entity.type
_entity.pdbx_description
1 polymer ?
#
loop_
_entity_poly.entity_id
_entity_poly.type
_entity_poly.pdbx_seq_one_letter_code
_entity_poly.pdbx_strand_id
1 'polypeptide(L)'
;MRTTVLNHFHTFHPEAQAEFSRLAAEERRLTTILARRGEESAPPRRLSEPLEDIDGDLERVREAMDEQRKIIASGVVRLVIKGLTRGEFRRLLVAHPPREDDPFDEQAGYNVDTFGDELIRACIVKTLAHELNGGEPVENEWDVWADEMTNGQWEEVFRACLRLTTDGSPSLPRSPIV
;
A
#
# COMPACT_ATOMS: atom_id res chain seq x y z
N MET A 1 22.29 -3.69 -6.76
CA MET A 1 21.01 -4.42 -6.61
C MET A 1 19.94 -3.40 -6.28
N ARG A 2 18.84 -3.34 -7.02
CA ARG A 2 17.76 -2.39 -6.75
C ARG A 2 16.77 -3.03 -5.79
N THR A 3 16.34 -2.26 -4.80
CA THR A 3 15.24 -2.60 -3.92
C THR A 3 14.15 -1.54 -4.05
N THR A 4 12.92 -1.94 -3.91
CA THR A 4 11.78 -1.03 -3.78
C THR A 4 10.90 -1.49 -2.62
N VAL A 5 10.03 -0.60 -2.17
CA VAL A 5 9.04 -0.90 -1.12
C VAL A 5 7.66 -0.82 -1.76
N LEU A 6 6.89 -1.88 -1.60
CA LEU A 6 5.49 -1.92 -1.98
C LEU A 6 4.63 -1.95 -0.72
N ASN A 7 3.59 -1.15 -0.70
CA ASN A 7 2.53 -1.28 0.31
C ASN A 7 1.52 -2.29 -0.22
N HIS A 8 1.25 -3.30 0.60
CA HIS A 8 0.27 -4.32 0.27
C HIS A 8 -0.78 -4.40 1.37
N PHE A 9 -2.05 -4.40 0.99
CA PHE A 9 -3.17 -4.62 1.89
C PHE A 9 -3.45 -6.13 1.97
N HIS A 10 -3.16 -6.73 3.12
CA HIS A 10 -3.47 -8.13 3.37
C HIS A 10 -4.79 -8.32 4.13
N THR A 11 -5.21 -7.32 4.91
CA THR A 11 -6.48 -7.35 5.64
C THR A 11 -7.28 -6.08 5.38
N PHE A 12 -8.53 -6.25 4.99
CA PHE A 12 -9.44 -5.13 4.75
C PHE A 12 -10.29 -4.88 6.01
N HIS A 13 -10.28 -3.65 6.51
CA HIS A 13 -11.07 -3.20 7.65
C HIS A 13 -12.26 -2.33 7.20
N PRO A 14 -13.37 -2.91 6.70
CA PRO A 14 -14.48 -2.16 6.10
C PRO A 14 -15.17 -1.24 7.09
N GLU A 15 -15.29 -1.67 8.34
CA GLU A 15 -15.90 -0.86 9.39
C GLU A 15 -15.05 0.37 9.73
N ALA A 16 -13.73 0.20 9.85
CA ALA A 16 -12.81 1.30 10.09
C ALA A 16 -12.79 2.29 8.91
N GLN A 17 -12.89 1.79 7.68
CA GLN A 17 -12.97 2.63 6.48
C GLN A 17 -14.28 3.40 6.38
N ALA A 18 -15.41 2.78 6.73
CA ALA A 18 -16.72 3.43 6.80
C ALA A 18 -16.73 4.53 7.87
N GLU A 19 -16.22 4.22 9.07
CA GLU A 19 -16.12 5.18 10.16
C GLU A 19 -15.19 6.35 9.82
N PHE A 20 -14.02 6.08 9.24
CA PHE A 20 -13.12 7.12 8.74
C PHE A 20 -13.81 8.04 7.74
N SER A 21 -14.61 7.49 6.82
CA SER A 21 -15.34 8.27 5.82
C SER A 21 -16.41 9.14 6.46
N ARG A 22 -17.10 8.64 7.50
CA ARG A 22 -18.08 9.39 8.29
C ARG A 22 -17.41 10.57 9.02
N LEU A 23 -16.32 10.30 9.72
CA LEU A 23 -15.54 11.31 10.43
C LEU A 23 -14.99 12.39 9.50
N ALA A 24 -14.50 12.02 8.31
CA ALA A 24 -14.03 12.96 7.30
C ALA A 24 -15.15 13.87 6.74
N ALA A 25 -16.40 13.38 6.70
CA ALA A 25 -17.54 14.21 6.36
C ALA A 25 -17.88 15.21 7.48
N GLU A 26 -17.79 14.79 8.74
CA GLU A 26 -18.03 15.65 9.89
C GLU A 26 -16.93 16.71 10.04
N GLU A 27 -15.65 16.37 9.84
CA GLU A 27 -14.55 17.34 9.81
C GLU A 27 -14.81 18.45 8.79
N ARG A 28 -15.23 18.07 7.57
CA ARG A 28 -15.56 19.04 6.51
C ARG A 28 -16.72 19.94 6.92
N ARG A 29 -17.75 19.39 7.56
CA ARG A 29 -18.88 20.15 8.07
C ARG A 29 -18.45 21.17 9.11
N LEU A 30 -17.72 20.76 10.14
CA LEU A 30 -17.22 21.63 11.21
C LEU A 30 -16.30 22.72 10.67
N THR A 31 -15.38 22.38 9.76
CA THR A 31 -14.49 23.33 9.09
C THR A 31 -15.27 24.40 8.31
N THR A 32 -16.35 23.99 7.63
CA THR A 32 -17.22 24.93 6.88
C THR A 32 -17.94 25.89 7.83
N ILE A 33 -18.40 25.40 8.99
CA ILE A 33 -19.07 26.25 9.99
C ILE A 33 -18.05 27.25 10.57
N LEU A 34 -16.82 26.80 10.85
CA LEU A 34 -15.75 27.65 11.38
C LEU A 34 -15.39 28.77 10.39
N ALA A 35 -15.24 28.42 9.10
CA ALA A 35 -14.95 29.39 8.05
C ALA A 35 -16.04 30.47 7.93
N ARG A 36 -17.32 30.07 7.95
CA ARG A 36 -18.45 31.03 7.93
C ARG A 36 -18.48 31.93 9.16
N ARG A 37 -18.12 31.41 10.34
CA ARG A 37 -18.01 32.23 11.57
C ARG A 37 -16.92 33.29 11.48
N GLY A 38 -15.81 32.99 10.77
CA GLY A 38 -14.71 33.95 10.57
C GLY A 38 -15.04 35.06 9.57
N GLU A 39 -15.98 34.84 8.65
CA GLU A 39 -16.41 35.81 7.65
C GLU A 39 -17.55 36.73 8.14
N GLU A 40 -18.41 36.24 9.04
CA GLU A 40 -19.49 37.03 9.62
C GLU A 40 -18.93 37.86 10.80
N SER A 41 -18.82 39.19 10.62
CA SER A 41 -18.73 40.14 11.72
C SER A 41 -19.95 39.92 12.63
N ALA A 42 -19.76 39.28 13.76
CA ALA A 42 -20.79 38.73 14.61
C ALA A 42 -21.86 39.79 14.98
N PRO A 43 -23.15 39.57 14.65
CA PRO A 43 -24.23 40.34 15.28
C PRO A 43 -24.30 39.97 16.76
N PRO A 44 -24.79 40.88 17.63
CA PRO A 44 -24.83 40.63 19.07
C PRO A 44 -25.68 39.42 19.39
N ARG A 45 -25.02 38.34 19.84
CA ARG A 45 -25.67 37.09 20.24
C ARG A 45 -26.53 37.32 21.48
N ARG A 46 -27.70 36.71 21.51
CA ARG A 46 -28.48 36.56 22.72
C ARG A 46 -27.69 35.70 23.70
N LEU A 47 -27.54 36.19 24.92
CA LEU A 47 -26.75 35.62 26.02
C LEU A 47 -27.13 34.17 26.46
N SER A 48 -28.04 33.51 25.77
CA SER A 48 -28.63 32.22 26.19
C SER A 48 -28.29 31.01 25.27
N GLU A 49 -27.52 31.20 24.21
CA GLU A 49 -27.10 30.04 23.37
C GLU A 49 -25.74 29.51 23.84
N PRO A 50 -25.63 28.20 24.16
CA PRO A 50 -24.33 27.60 24.45
C PRO A 50 -23.40 27.82 23.27
N LEU A 51 -22.20 28.34 23.51
CA LEU A 51 -21.14 28.36 22.52
C LEU A 51 -20.79 26.91 22.21
N GLU A 52 -21.22 26.41 21.05
CA GLU A 52 -20.70 25.14 20.54
C GLU A 52 -19.18 25.28 20.42
N ASP A 53 -18.46 24.43 21.14
CA ASP A 53 -16.99 24.34 21.10
C ASP A 53 -16.58 23.60 19.82
N ILE A 54 -16.72 24.30 18.68
CA ILE A 54 -16.41 23.71 17.35
C ILE A 54 -14.93 23.36 17.23
N ASP A 55 -14.06 24.11 17.89
CA ASP A 55 -12.62 23.83 17.87
C ASP A 55 -12.32 22.54 18.63
N GLY A 56 -12.92 22.35 19.80
CA GLY A 56 -12.82 21.11 20.57
C GLY A 56 -13.49 19.92 19.88
N ASP A 57 -14.61 20.13 19.19
CA ASP A 57 -15.24 19.11 18.37
C ASP A 57 -14.36 18.70 17.18
N LEU A 58 -13.73 19.66 16.53
CA LEU A 58 -12.84 19.42 15.40
C LEU A 58 -11.59 18.61 15.83
N GLU A 59 -11.04 18.93 17.00
CA GLU A 59 -9.88 18.20 17.56
C GLU A 59 -10.27 16.74 17.86
N ARG A 60 -11.41 16.51 18.52
CA ARG A 60 -11.93 15.15 18.79
C ARG A 60 -12.16 14.34 17.51
N VAL A 61 -12.72 14.95 16.47
CA VAL A 61 -12.93 14.28 15.19
C VAL A 61 -11.59 13.90 14.55
N ARG A 62 -10.59 14.75 14.58
CA ARG A 62 -9.25 14.47 14.05
C ARG A 62 -8.54 13.35 14.80
N GLU A 63 -8.61 13.36 16.13
CA GLU A 63 -8.07 12.26 16.94
C GLU A 63 -8.74 10.91 16.59
N ALA A 64 -10.08 10.90 16.48
CA ALA A 64 -10.80 9.71 16.08
C ALA A 64 -10.43 9.25 14.67
N MET A 65 -10.20 10.16 13.73
CA MET A 65 -9.72 9.83 12.38
C MET A 65 -8.32 9.21 12.42
N ASP A 66 -7.43 9.69 13.26
CA ASP A 66 -6.08 9.15 13.38
C ASP A 66 -6.09 7.73 13.97
N GLU A 67 -6.98 7.43 14.92
CA GLU A 67 -7.19 6.07 15.40
C GLU A 67 -7.71 5.14 14.29
N GLN A 68 -8.69 5.59 13.49
CA GLN A 68 -9.16 4.78 12.35
C GLN A 68 -8.05 4.56 11.30
N ARG A 69 -7.20 5.55 11.04
CA ARG A 69 -6.03 5.40 10.16
C ARG A 69 -5.07 4.32 10.65
N LYS A 70 -4.82 4.24 11.96
CA LYS A 70 -3.96 3.18 12.54
C LYS A 70 -4.59 1.79 12.37
N ILE A 71 -5.91 1.67 12.58
CA ILE A 71 -6.63 0.41 12.36
C ILE A 71 -6.55 -0.01 10.88
N ILE A 72 -6.81 0.90 9.95
CA ILE A 72 -6.69 0.63 8.52
C ILE A 72 -5.23 0.26 8.16
N ALA A 73 -4.27 0.96 8.71
CA ALA A 73 -2.86 0.72 8.48
C ALA A 73 -2.37 -0.61 9.08
N SER A 74 -3.07 -1.18 10.09
CA SER A 74 -2.72 -2.50 10.63
C SER A 74 -2.96 -3.63 9.64
N GLY A 75 -3.86 -3.42 8.67
CA GLY A 75 -4.08 -4.35 7.56
C GLY A 75 -3.08 -4.18 6.39
N VAL A 76 -2.07 -3.32 6.51
CA VAL A 76 -1.11 -3.05 5.44
C VAL A 76 0.26 -3.60 5.82
N VAL A 77 0.80 -4.45 4.97
CA VAL A 77 2.20 -4.90 5.04
C VAL A 77 3.01 -4.22 3.96
N ARG A 78 4.21 -3.82 4.30
CA ARG A 78 5.19 -3.22 3.38
C ARG A 78 6.18 -4.30 2.97
N LEU A 79 6.16 -4.66 1.69
CA LEU A 79 7.09 -5.62 1.10
C LEU A 79 8.34 -4.88 0.61
N VAL A 80 9.49 -5.20 1.17
CA VAL A 80 10.78 -4.75 0.62
C VAL A 80 11.26 -5.80 -0.35
N ILE A 81 11.18 -5.51 -1.64
CA ILE A 81 11.54 -6.44 -2.70
C ILE A 81 12.83 -6.02 -3.41
N LYS A 82 13.55 -7.00 -3.95
CA LYS A 82 14.77 -6.84 -4.74
C LYS A 82 14.61 -7.50 -6.11
N GLY A 83 15.29 -7.00 -7.13
CA GLY A 83 15.44 -7.73 -8.37
C GLY A 83 16.38 -8.93 -8.22
N LEU A 84 16.10 -10.02 -8.89
CA LEU A 84 16.97 -11.18 -8.94
C LEU A 84 18.18 -10.93 -9.86
N THR A 85 19.28 -11.59 -9.57
CA THR A 85 20.38 -11.67 -10.52
C THR A 85 20.00 -12.53 -11.73
N ARG A 86 20.69 -12.33 -12.87
CA ARG A 86 20.45 -13.16 -14.06
C ARG A 86 20.54 -14.66 -13.77
N GLY A 87 21.46 -15.07 -12.90
CA GLY A 87 21.66 -16.48 -12.55
C GLY A 87 20.51 -17.04 -11.71
N GLU A 88 20.01 -16.26 -10.75
CA GLU A 88 18.85 -16.62 -9.93
C GLU A 88 17.59 -16.73 -10.79
N PHE A 89 17.33 -15.72 -11.62
CA PHE A 89 16.17 -15.70 -12.50
C PHE A 89 16.18 -16.87 -13.49
N ARG A 90 17.34 -17.18 -14.10
CA ARG A 90 17.47 -18.34 -15.01
C ARG A 90 17.20 -19.67 -14.30
N ARG A 91 17.68 -19.83 -13.06
CA ARG A 91 17.41 -21.04 -12.28
C ARG A 91 15.91 -21.19 -12.01
N LEU A 92 15.25 -20.08 -11.73
CA LEU A 92 13.80 -20.07 -11.48
C LEU A 92 13.02 -20.48 -12.75
N LEU A 93 13.39 -19.94 -13.92
CA LEU A 93 12.79 -20.33 -15.20
C LEU A 93 12.97 -21.83 -15.50
N VAL A 94 14.14 -22.40 -15.21
CA VAL A 94 14.42 -23.82 -15.39
C VAL A 94 13.62 -24.69 -14.43
N ALA A 95 13.36 -24.20 -13.21
CA ALA A 95 12.55 -24.93 -12.23
C ALA A 95 11.06 -24.94 -12.53
N HIS A 96 10.58 -23.98 -13.33
CA HIS A 96 9.17 -23.81 -13.71
C HIS A 96 9.02 -23.81 -15.24
N PRO A 97 9.32 -24.92 -15.92
CA PRO A 97 9.22 -24.99 -17.38
C PRO A 97 7.74 -24.89 -17.82
N PRO A 98 7.49 -24.36 -19.02
CA PRO A 98 6.14 -24.36 -19.58
C PRO A 98 5.59 -25.78 -19.69
N ARG A 99 4.29 -25.92 -19.45
CA ARG A 99 3.58 -27.19 -19.65
C ARG A 99 3.42 -27.48 -21.15
N GLU A 100 3.44 -28.74 -21.48
CA GLU A 100 3.14 -29.19 -22.85
C GLU A 100 1.66 -28.86 -23.18
N ASP A 101 1.42 -28.34 -24.35
CA ASP A 101 0.09 -28.01 -24.88
C ASP A 101 -0.66 -26.88 -24.11
N ASP A 102 0.02 -26.08 -23.28
CA ASP A 102 -0.57 -24.91 -22.67
C ASP A 102 -0.11 -23.61 -23.39
N PRO A 103 -1.01 -22.97 -24.17
CA PRO A 103 -0.64 -21.81 -24.99
C PRO A 103 -0.23 -20.58 -24.16
N PHE A 104 -0.69 -20.47 -22.91
CA PHE A 104 -0.30 -19.38 -22.01
C PHE A 104 1.13 -19.57 -21.50
N ASP A 105 1.48 -20.81 -21.15
CA ASP A 105 2.84 -21.15 -20.71
C ASP A 105 3.84 -21.01 -21.88
N GLU A 106 3.46 -21.44 -23.10
CA GLU A 106 4.29 -21.27 -24.28
C GLU A 106 4.57 -19.79 -24.58
N GLN A 107 3.55 -18.94 -24.48
CA GLN A 107 3.69 -17.52 -24.70
C GLN A 107 4.54 -16.84 -23.61
N ALA A 108 4.38 -17.26 -22.36
CA ALA A 108 5.12 -16.73 -21.22
C ALA A 108 6.57 -17.24 -21.16
N GLY A 109 6.80 -18.47 -21.66
CA GLY A 109 8.09 -19.16 -21.57
C GLY A 109 8.36 -19.82 -20.22
N TYR A 110 7.35 -19.94 -19.38
CA TYR A 110 7.37 -20.58 -18.05
C TYR A 110 5.97 -21.04 -17.65
N ASN A 111 5.88 -21.90 -16.64
CA ASN A 111 4.60 -22.32 -16.05
C ASN A 111 3.96 -21.15 -15.29
N VAL A 112 2.87 -20.60 -15.85
CA VAL A 112 2.20 -19.39 -15.30
C VAL A 112 1.57 -19.61 -13.93
N ASP A 113 1.20 -20.85 -13.59
CA ASP A 113 0.54 -21.15 -12.31
C ASP A 113 1.53 -21.20 -11.13
N THR A 114 2.80 -21.53 -11.39
CA THR A 114 3.76 -21.75 -10.29
C THR A 114 4.91 -20.77 -10.26
N PHE A 115 5.27 -20.19 -11.40
CA PHE A 115 6.43 -19.30 -11.50
C PHE A 115 6.24 -18.00 -10.72
N GLY A 116 5.02 -17.43 -10.73
CA GLY A 116 4.76 -16.12 -10.19
C GLY A 116 5.03 -16.02 -8.70
N ASP A 117 4.50 -16.96 -7.92
CA ASP A 117 4.68 -16.97 -6.46
C ASP A 117 6.14 -17.23 -6.09
N GLU A 118 6.82 -18.12 -6.78
CA GLU A 118 8.23 -18.40 -6.55
C GLU A 118 9.11 -17.18 -6.89
N LEU A 119 8.79 -16.44 -7.95
CA LEU A 119 9.46 -15.19 -8.28
C LEU A 119 9.29 -14.17 -7.14
N ILE A 120 8.06 -14.00 -6.64
CA ILE A 120 7.77 -13.04 -5.58
C ILE A 120 8.51 -13.45 -4.29
N ARG A 121 8.42 -14.72 -3.86
CA ARG A 121 9.16 -15.24 -2.69
C ARG A 121 10.66 -14.97 -2.80
N ALA A 122 11.25 -15.22 -3.95
CA ALA A 122 12.68 -14.98 -4.18
C ALA A 122 13.04 -13.48 -4.17
N CYS A 123 12.11 -12.60 -4.53
CA CYS A 123 12.30 -11.15 -4.52
C CYS A 123 12.13 -10.53 -3.14
N ILE A 124 11.28 -11.08 -2.25
CA ILE A 124 11.05 -10.52 -0.91
C ILE A 124 12.34 -10.59 -0.09
N VAL A 125 12.79 -9.44 0.40
CA VAL A 125 13.95 -9.31 1.29
C VAL A 125 13.52 -9.29 2.75
N LYS A 126 12.47 -8.54 3.03
CA LYS A 126 11.85 -8.41 4.36
C LYS A 126 10.44 -7.84 4.22
N THR A 127 9.69 -8.04 5.26
CA THR A 127 8.34 -7.51 5.44
C THR A 127 8.32 -6.58 6.65
N LEU A 128 7.59 -5.48 6.54
CA LEU A 128 7.52 -4.45 7.57
C LEU A 128 6.05 -4.10 7.81
N ALA A 129 5.70 -3.81 9.06
CA ALA A 129 4.45 -3.16 9.37
C ALA A 129 4.37 -1.77 8.70
N HIS A 130 3.17 -1.23 8.54
CA HIS A 130 3.00 0.14 8.07
C HIS A 130 3.64 1.15 9.03
N GLU A 131 4.12 2.29 8.52
CA GLU A 131 4.81 3.30 9.33
C GLU A 131 3.95 3.84 10.48
N LEU A 132 2.64 3.98 10.29
CA LEU A 132 1.70 4.37 11.36
C LEU A 132 1.64 3.34 12.51
N ASN A 133 2.10 2.11 12.27
CA ASN A 133 2.20 1.03 13.25
C ASN A 133 3.66 0.69 13.58
N GLY A 134 4.56 1.70 13.50
CA GLY A 134 5.95 1.59 13.93
C GLY A 134 6.94 1.16 12.86
N GLY A 135 6.48 0.62 11.73
CA GLY A 135 7.37 0.19 10.63
C GLY A 135 8.31 -0.97 10.97
N GLU A 136 8.05 -1.67 12.08
CA GLU A 136 8.88 -2.77 12.55
C GLU A 136 8.81 -3.99 11.62
N PRO A 137 9.85 -4.83 11.59
CA PRO A 137 9.82 -6.09 10.86
C PRO A 137 8.69 -7.00 11.37
N VAL A 138 7.93 -7.57 10.42
CA VAL A 138 6.91 -8.59 10.67
C VAL A 138 7.30 -9.89 10.00
N GLU A 139 6.73 -11.00 10.45
CA GLU A 139 6.96 -12.30 9.82
C GLU A 139 6.49 -12.28 8.36
N ASN A 140 7.20 -13.01 7.50
CA ASN A 140 6.83 -13.14 6.10
C ASN A 140 5.82 -14.27 5.94
N GLU A 141 4.58 -13.92 5.85
CA GLU A 141 3.45 -14.84 5.63
C GLU A 141 2.93 -14.73 4.18
N TRP A 142 3.84 -14.64 3.21
CA TRP A 142 3.48 -14.45 1.80
C TRP A 142 2.40 -15.42 1.33
N ASP A 143 2.49 -16.70 1.70
CA ASP A 143 1.55 -17.72 1.24
C ASP A 143 0.13 -17.45 1.72
N VAL A 144 -0.03 -16.98 2.98
CA VAL A 144 -1.33 -16.60 3.53
C VAL A 144 -1.85 -15.35 2.82
N TRP A 145 -1.00 -14.34 2.65
CA TRP A 145 -1.41 -13.08 2.01
C TRP A 145 -1.76 -13.29 0.54
N ALA A 146 -1.01 -14.12 -0.19
CA ALA A 146 -1.27 -14.41 -1.60
C ALA A 146 -2.65 -15.04 -1.82
N ASP A 147 -3.09 -15.92 -0.91
CA ASP A 147 -4.41 -16.54 -0.96
C ASP A 147 -5.55 -15.54 -0.67
N GLU A 148 -5.28 -14.50 0.15
CA GLU A 148 -6.26 -13.47 0.49
C GLU A 148 -6.29 -12.31 -0.52
N MET A 149 -5.28 -12.18 -1.37
CA MET A 149 -5.19 -11.13 -2.38
C MET A 149 -6.22 -11.25 -3.47
N THR A 150 -6.68 -10.11 -3.98
CA THR A 150 -7.31 -10.08 -5.30
C THR A 150 -6.26 -10.32 -6.40
N ASN A 151 -6.69 -10.84 -7.54
CA ASN A 151 -5.79 -11.02 -8.70
C ASN A 151 -5.04 -9.72 -9.07
N GLY A 152 -5.71 -8.57 -8.98
CA GLY A 152 -5.09 -7.28 -9.28
C GLY A 152 -3.96 -6.90 -8.33
N GLN A 153 -4.12 -7.18 -7.03
CA GLN A 153 -3.09 -6.95 -6.01
C GLN A 153 -1.88 -7.87 -6.21
N TRP A 154 -2.14 -9.16 -6.43
CA TRP A 154 -1.10 -10.14 -6.73
C TRP A 154 -0.31 -9.75 -7.98
N GLU A 155 -1.01 -9.38 -9.04
CA GLU A 155 -0.40 -9.00 -10.31
C GLU A 155 0.48 -7.73 -10.18
N GLU A 156 0.08 -6.78 -9.33
CA GLU A 156 0.90 -5.59 -9.04
C GLU A 156 2.24 -5.97 -8.42
N VAL A 157 2.24 -6.85 -7.41
CA VAL A 157 3.46 -7.36 -6.77
C VAL A 157 4.31 -8.14 -7.76
N PHE A 158 3.69 -9.06 -8.52
CA PHE A 158 4.37 -9.84 -9.55
C PHE A 158 5.07 -8.96 -10.59
N ARG A 159 4.33 -7.99 -11.15
CA ARG A 159 4.88 -7.06 -12.16
C ARG A 159 6.04 -6.22 -11.58
N ALA A 160 5.95 -5.81 -10.33
CA ALA A 160 7.02 -5.07 -9.69
C ALA A 160 8.29 -5.93 -9.54
N CYS A 161 8.15 -7.19 -9.09
CA CYS A 161 9.25 -8.14 -9.00
C CYS A 161 9.88 -8.45 -10.36
N LEU A 162 9.03 -8.70 -11.37
CA LEU A 162 9.49 -8.96 -12.74
C LEU A 162 10.23 -7.76 -13.32
N ARG A 163 9.68 -6.55 -13.18
CA ARG A 163 10.32 -5.32 -13.66
C ARG A 163 11.67 -5.07 -13.00
N LEU A 164 11.78 -5.23 -11.69
CA LEU A 164 13.06 -5.08 -10.98
C LEU A 164 14.10 -6.09 -11.45
N THR A 165 13.66 -7.27 -11.89
CA THR A 165 14.53 -8.37 -12.35
C THR A 165 14.94 -8.19 -13.81
N THR A 166 14.00 -7.76 -14.67
CA THR A 166 14.20 -7.71 -16.14
C THR A 166 14.66 -6.33 -16.62
N ASP A 167 14.19 -5.24 -16.00
CA ASP A 167 14.62 -3.91 -16.37
C ASP A 167 16.08 -3.73 -15.96
N GLY A 168 16.95 -3.71 -16.93
CA GLY A 168 18.37 -3.48 -16.76
C GLY A 168 18.65 -2.24 -15.91
N SER A 169 19.78 -2.20 -15.24
CA SER A 169 20.24 -1.05 -14.45
C SER A 169 19.97 0.26 -15.18
N PRO A 170 19.63 1.36 -14.48
CA PRO A 170 19.61 2.66 -15.11
C PRO A 170 20.98 2.83 -15.78
N SER A 171 20.94 3.26 -17.02
CA SER A 171 22.16 3.74 -17.66
C SER A 171 22.86 4.66 -16.67
N LEU A 172 24.12 4.37 -16.38
CA LEU A 172 24.99 5.33 -15.70
C LEU A 172 24.76 6.67 -16.42
N PRO A 173 24.59 7.78 -15.69
CA PRO A 173 24.54 9.08 -16.33
C PRO A 173 25.77 9.16 -17.24
N ARG A 174 25.54 9.32 -18.52
CA ARG A 174 26.64 9.52 -19.46
C ARG A 174 27.33 10.79 -18.97
N SER A 175 28.56 10.66 -18.49
CA SER A 175 29.40 11.82 -18.26
C SER A 175 29.42 12.61 -19.57
N PRO A 176 29.15 13.92 -19.56
CA PRO A 176 29.36 14.70 -20.74
C PRO A 176 30.85 14.55 -21.09
N ILE A 177 31.11 13.93 -22.22
CA ILE A 177 32.46 13.89 -22.78
C ILE A 177 32.78 15.36 -23.13
N VAL A 178 33.68 15.93 -22.36
CA VAL A 178 34.29 17.24 -22.65
C VAL A 178 35.25 17.10 -23.85
#